data_d1f399ef695a161a812aa5cdea26eafd
#
_entry.id   d1f399ef695a161a812aa5cdea26eafd
#
_cell.length_a   1.000
_cell.length_b   1.000
_cell.length_c   1.000
_cell.angle_alpha   90.00
_cell.angle_beta   90.00
_cell.angle_gamma   90.00
#
_symmetry.space_group_name_H-M   'P 1'
#
loop_
_entity.id
_entity.type
_entity.pdbx_description
1 polymer ?
#
loop_
_entity_poly.entity_id
_entity_poly.type
_entity_poly.pdbx_seq_one_letter_code
_entity_poly.pdbx_strand_id
1 'polypeptide(L)'
;PDGRETCSLPRIFELLDDDAVEGFARLQAHQKQAWHCFLAQLGAIATEDRDLPDSEDGWRDALSVLADEAAWNLYTEELGKPAFMQPPVPEDTLEDFDDIHVTEYDVPTLSKNHALKTRRMHDPDDEHWVYMLVNVQTTAHYGGGGKSADHRISRMNGGTASRPFFGLTPSLRWGEWVVRDINVLRTHVDEIEDRYSFRRNVPPLLWTVPWNGRDSLDLAQLHPLYIDCARRIRNDGIWKKTGTSSERVIGAVEGQTGDPWAPVNTN
;
A
#
# COMPACT_ATOMS: atom_id res chain seq x y z
N PRO A 1 16.44 -11.62 25.93
CA PRO A 1 15.44 -11.55 24.89
C PRO A 1 15.19 -10.08 24.62
N ASP A 2 15.35 -9.64 23.40
CA ASP A 2 15.30 -8.21 23.02
C ASP A 2 13.86 -7.72 22.80
N GLY A 3 12.85 -8.41 23.34
CA GLY A 3 11.45 -7.99 23.27
C GLY A 3 10.84 -8.03 21.86
N ARG A 4 11.54 -8.62 20.87
CA ARG A 4 11.06 -8.72 19.51
C ARG A 4 10.18 -9.95 19.32
N GLU A 5 9.06 -9.74 18.67
CA GLU A 5 8.12 -10.79 18.27
C GLU A 5 7.91 -10.72 16.76
N THR A 6 7.83 -11.88 16.10
CA THR A 6 7.37 -11.94 14.71
C THR A 6 5.85 -12.12 14.73
N CYS A 7 5.13 -11.17 14.15
CA CYS A 7 3.69 -11.08 14.24
C CYS A 7 3.02 -11.21 12.86
N SER A 8 1.83 -11.81 12.85
CA SER A 8 0.89 -11.70 11.73
C SER A 8 0.26 -10.29 11.69
N LEU A 9 -0.31 -9.87 10.55
CA LEU A 9 -1.07 -8.62 10.49
C LEU A 9 -2.21 -8.55 11.52
N PRO A 10 -3.05 -9.59 11.71
CA PRO A 10 -4.05 -9.62 12.77
C PRO A 10 -3.46 -9.35 14.16
N ARG A 11 -2.33 -10.00 14.48
CA ARG A 11 -1.65 -9.80 15.76
C ARG A 11 -1.10 -8.36 15.92
N ILE A 12 -0.61 -7.77 14.83
CA ILE A 12 -0.17 -6.37 14.84
C ILE A 12 -1.33 -5.44 15.20
N PHE A 13 -2.52 -5.65 14.63
CA PHE A 13 -3.69 -4.85 14.95
C PHE A 13 -4.15 -4.99 16.39
N GLU A 14 -4.17 -6.21 16.95
CA GLU A 14 -4.46 -6.42 18.36
C GLU A 14 -3.46 -5.66 19.25
N LEU A 15 -2.15 -5.79 18.97
CA LEU A 15 -1.11 -5.08 19.73
C LEU A 15 -1.19 -3.55 19.58
N LEU A 16 -1.69 -3.04 18.45
CA LEU A 16 -1.92 -1.61 18.26
C LEU A 16 -3.11 -1.12 19.09
N ASP A 17 -4.17 -1.92 19.20
CA ASP A 17 -5.33 -1.59 20.04
C ASP A 17 -4.95 -1.57 21.54
N ASP A 18 -4.15 -2.53 21.97
CA ASP A 18 -3.57 -2.58 23.32
C ASP A 18 -2.48 -1.52 23.57
N ASP A 19 -2.11 -0.74 22.55
CA ASP A 19 -1.00 0.22 22.55
C ASP A 19 0.34 -0.39 22.98
N ALA A 20 0.55 -1.64 22.62
CA ALA A 20 1.71 -2.44 22.98
C ALA A 20 2.85 -2.41 21.95
N VAL A 21 2.66 -1.75 20.79
CA VAL A 21 3.67 -1.65 19.75
C VAL A 21 4.63 -0.50 20.05
N GLU A 22 5.87 -0.81 20.43
CA GLU A 22 6.93 0.18 20.58
C GLU A 22 7.51 0.64 19.22
N GLY A 23 7.54 -0.26 18.23
CA GLY A 23 8.05 0.03 16.90
C GLY A 23 8.20 -1.22 16.04
N PHE A 24 8.65 -1.02 14.81
CA PHE A 24 8.88 -2.07 13.82
C PHE A 24 10.37 -2.13 13.51
N ALA A 25 11.00 -3.27 13.80
CA ALA A 25 12.47 -3.39 13.87
C ALA A 25 13.18 -3.12 12.54
N ARG A 26 12.57 -3.50 11.40
CA ARG A 26 13.15 -3.35 10.05
C ARG A 26 12.64 -2.13 9.30
N LEU A 27 11.65 -1.43 9.85
CA LEU A 27 11.02 -0.28 9.23
C LEU A 27 12.00 0.89 9.12
N GLN A 28 12.28 1.32 7.90
CA GLN A 28 13.14 2.46 7.66
C GLN A 28 12.38 3.78 7.81
N ALA A 29 13.11 4.86 8.13
CA ALA A 29 12.49 6.16 8.37
C ALA A 29 11.62 6.68 7.21
N HIS A 30 12.02 6.42 5.96
CA HIS A 30 11.25 6.84 4.78
C HIS A 30 10.00 5.99 4.53
N GLN A 31 9.93 4.78 5.07
CA GLN A 31 8.81 3.86 4.95
C GLN A 31 7.75 4.08 6.05
N LYS A 32 8.14 4.74 7.15
CA LYS A 32 7.30 4.88 8.35
C LYS A 32 5.90 5.40 8.05
N GLN A 33 5.81 6.44 7.22
CA GLN A 33 4.51 7.05 6.90
C GLN A 33 3.67 6.16 5.97
N ALA A 34 4.32 5.49 5.01
CA ALA A 34 3.64 4.53 4.14
C ALA A 34 3.03 3.39 4.94
N TRP A 35 3.79 2.85 5.87
CA TRP A 35 3.35 1.77 6.76
C TRP A 35 2.19 2.20 7.66
N HIS A 36 2.28 3.38 8.26
CA HIS A 36 1.19 3.94 9.04
C HIS A 36 -0.10 4.10 8.21
N CYS A 37 -0.01 4.73 7.03
CA CYS A 37 -1.17 4.90 6.15
C CYS A 37 -1.78 3.56 5.73
N PHE A 38 -0.93 2.56 5.43
CA PHE A 38 -1.37 1.21 5.09
C PHE A 38 -2.17 0.58 6.24
N LEU A 39 -1.63 0.60 7.46
CA LEU A 39 -2.31 0.04 8.62
C LEU A 39 -3.64 0.76 8.88
N ALA A 40 -3.65 2.09 8.86
CA ALA A 40 -4.86 2.86 9.10
C ALA A 40 -5.95 2.60 8.04
N GLN A 41 -5.59 2.57 6.74
CA GLN A 41 -6.55 2.26 5.67
C GLN A 41 -7.03 0.82 5.77
N LEU A 42 -6.12 -0.16 5.94
CA LEU A 42 -6.49 -1.57 6.04
C LEU A 42 -7.41 -1.83 7.23
N GLY A 43 -7.09 -1.27 8.40
CA GLY A 43 -7.94 -1.37 9.58
C GLY A 43 -9.31 -0.74 9.39
N ALA A 44 -9.39 0.44 8.75
CA ALA A 44 -10.64 1.11 8.47
C ALA A 44 -11.52 0.32 7.48
N ILE A 45 -10.92 -0.24 6.41
CA ILE A 45 -11.63 -1.08 5.44
C ILE A 45 -12.15 -2.37 6.11
N ALA A 46 -11.30 -3.05 6.88
CA ALA A 46 -11.65 -4.31 7.52
C ALA A 46 -12.77 -4.17 8.56
N THR A 47 -12.97 -2.97 9.08
CA THR A 47 -13.92 -2.69 10.16
C THR A 47 -15.01 -1.70 9.77
N GLU A 48 -15.22 -1.46 8.47
CA GLU A 48 -16.18 -0.46 7.98
C GLU A 48 -17.60 -0.72 8.51
N ASP A 49 -18.05 -1.97 8.51
CA ASP A 49 -19.38 -2.40 8.90
C ASP A 49 -19.43 -3.14 10.26
N ARG A 50 -18.40 -3.00 11.09
CA ARG A 50 -18.32 -3.68 12.40
C ARG A 50 -17.53 -2.85 13.41
N ASP A 51 -17.66 -3.21 14.69
CA ASP A 51 -16.78 -2.65 15.73
C ASP A 51 -15.33 -3.10 15.54
N LEU A 52 -14.39 -2.35 16.09
CA LEU A 52 -12.98 -2.74 16.10
C LEU A 52 -12.84 -4.05 16.89
N PRO A 53 -12.20 -5.08 16.31
CA PRO A 53 -11.92 -6.31 17.04
C PRO A 53 -10.91 -6.06 18.17
N ASP A 54 -11.10 -6.76 19.28
CA ASP A 54 -10.25 -6.72 20.47
C ASP A 54 -9.27 -7.91 20.59
N SER A 55 -9.17 -8.72 19.54
CA SER A 55 -8.38 -9.94 19.53
C SER A 55 -7.79 -10.26 18.15
N GLU A 56 -6.68 -11.02 18.13
CA GLU A 56 -6.06 -11.48 16.88
C GLU A 56 -7.05 -12.26 16.01
N ASP A 57 -7.86 -13.15 16.60
CA ASP A 57 -8.84 -13.93 15.84
C ASP A 57 -9.92 -13.04 15.23
N GLY A 58 -10.41 -12.05 15.97
CA GLY A 58 -11.36 -11.06 15.46
C GLY A 58 -10.79 -10.25 14.30
N TRP A 59 -9.55 -9.82 14.37
CA TRP A 59 -8.85 -9.16 13.27
C TRP A 59 -8.60 -10.09 12.09
N ARG A 60 -8.29 -11.36 12.34
CA ARG A 60 -8.15 -12.36 11.28
C ARG A 60 -9.44 -12.54 10.50
N ASP A 61 -10.56 -12.66 11.20
CA ASP A 61 -11.89 -12.75 10.59
C ASP A 61 -12.22 -11.48 9.80
N ALA A 62 -11.92 -10.30 10.33
CA ALA A 62 -12.14 -9.02 9.66
C ALA A 62 -11.33 -8.88 8.36
N LEU A 63 -10.08 -9.28 8.37
CA LEU A 63 -9.20 -9.21 7.19
C LEU A 63 -9.52 -10.29 6.15
N SER A 64 -9.96 -11.48 6.58
CA SER A 64 -10.22 -12.61 5.67
C SER A 64 -11.37 -12.37 4.70
N VAL A 65 -12.29 -11.47 5.02
CA VAL A 65 -13.41 -11.13 4.12
C VAL A 65 -12.99 -10.20 2.98
N LEU A 66 -11.82 -9.57 3.06
CA LEU A 66 -11.34 -8.60 2.06
C LEU A 66 -10.69 -9.27 0.85
N ALA A 67 -10.08 -10.43 1.04
CA ALA A 67 -9.40 -11.17 -0.02
C ALA A 67 -9.13 -12.62 0.40
N ASP A 68 -8.95 -13.47 -0.61
CA ASP A 68 -8.51 -14.87 -0.41
C ASP A 68 -7.11 -14.93 0.22
N GLU A 69 -6.79 -16.05 0.88
CA GLU A 69 -5.50 -16.27 1.56
C GLU A 69 -4.28 -15.99 0.67
N ALA A 70 -4.35 -16.33 -0.62
CA ALA A 70 -3.28 -16.07 -1.58
C ALA A 70 -2.86 -14.59 -1.63
N ALA A 71 -3.81 -13.68 -1.50
CA ALA A 71 -3.54 -12.23 -1.55
C ALA A 71 -2.69 -11.71 -0.38
N TRP A 72 -2.50 -12.50 0.67
CA TRP A 72 -1.72 -12.15 1.86
C TRP A 72 -0.33 -12.78 1.89
N ASN A 73 -0.02 -13.67 0.95
CA ASN A 73 1.29 -14.31 0.84
C ASN A 73 2.28 -13.43 0.07
N LEU A 74 3.54 -13.41 0.49
CA LEU A 74 4.61 -12.71 -0.25
C LEU A 74 5.05 -13.42 -1.52
N TYR A 75 4.73 -14.71 -1.63
CA TYR A 75 5.17 -15.60 -2.69
C TYR A 75 3.99 -16.25 -3.40
N THR A 76 4.09 -16.39 -4.72
CA THR A 76 3.17 -17.19 -5.52
C THR A 76 3.84 -17.72 -6.78
N GLU A 77 3.68 -19.01 -7.08
CA GLU A 77 4.13 -19.60 -8.34
C GLU A 77 3.28 -19.17 -9.54
N GLU A 78 2.02 -18.77 -9.28
CA GLU A 78 1.06 -18.42 -10.31
C GLU A 78 0.97 -16.89 -10.47
N LEU A 79 1.60 -16.35 -11.51
CA LEU A 79 1.59 -14.90 -11.78
C LEU A 79 0.18 -14.34 -12.02
N GLY A 80 -0.77 -15.17 -12.42
CA GLY A 80 -2.18 -14.80 -12.59
C GLY A 80 -2.97 -14.71 -11.30
N LYS A 81 -2.40 -15.11 -10.14
CA LYS A 81 -3.02 -14.98 -8.82
C LYS A 81 -2.48 -13.77 -8.07
N PRO A 82 -3.26 -13.14 -7.17
CA PRO A 82 -2.74 -12.08 -6.31
C PRO A 82 -1.72 -12.63 -5.32
N ALA A 83 -0.79 -11.76 -4.92
CA ALA A 83 0.03 -11.93 -3.72
C ALA A 83 0.11 -10.57 -3.02
N PHE A 84 0.60 -10.53 -1.79
CA PHE A 84 0.62 -9.30 -1.00
C PHE A 84 1.28 -8.13 -1.74
N MET A 85 0.50 -7.09 -2.00
CA MET A 85 0.91 -5.90 -2.77
C MET A 85 1.42 -6.22 -4.20
N GLN A 86 0.97 -7.34 -4.79
CA GLN A 86 1.42 -7.83 -6.09
C GLN A 86 0.20 -8.17 -6.96
N PRO A 87 -0.29 -7.24 -7.77
CA PRO A 87 -1.45 -7.46 -8.62
C PRO A 87 -1.28 -8.67 -9.56
N PRO A 88 -2.34 -9.47 -9.78
CA PRO A 88 -2.33 -10.54 -10.78
C PRO A 88 -1.93 -10.01 -12.17
N VAL A 89 -1.10 -10.75 -12.87
CA VAL A 89 -0.64 -10.43 -14.22
C VAL A 89 -1.50 -11.20 -15.22
N PRO A 90 -2.27 -10.54 -16.09
CA PRO A 90 -3.00 -11.21 -17.16
C PRO A 90 -2.04 -11.96 -18.11
N GLU A 91 -2.46 -13.14 -18.61
CA GLU A 91 -1.63 -14.03 -19.44
C GLU A 91 -1.10 -13.35 -20.71
N ASP A 92 -1.89 -12.48 -21.32
CA ASP A 92 -1.53 -11.73 -22.53
C ASP A 92 -0.53 -10.58 -22.28
N THR A 93 -0.17 -10.36 -21.03
CA THR A 93 0.76 -9.29 -20.60
C THR A 93 1.94 -9.81 -19.78
N LEU A 94 2.23 -11.10 -19.87
CA LEU A 94 3.44 -11.73 -19.36
C LEU A 94 4.65 -11.29 -20.20
N GLU A 95 5.00 -10.02 -20.10
CA GLU A 95 6.21 -9.47 -20.70
C GLU A 95 7.42 -9.79 -19.83
N ASP A 96 8.61 -9.48 -20.34
CA ASP A 96 9.85 -9.71 -19.63
C ASP A 96 9.88 -8.95 -18.30
N PHE A 97 10.02 -9.69 -17.22
CA PHE A 97 10.24 -9.17 -15.89
C PHE A 97 11.72 -9.22 -15.58
N ASP A 98 12.30 -8.11 -15.16
CA ASP A 98 13.67 -8.02 -14.71
C ASP A 98 13.77 -8.36 -13.23
N ASP A 99 14.81 -9.12 -12.86
CA ASP A 99 15.11 -9.39 -11.45
C ASP A 99 15.41 -8.10 -10.70
N ILE A 100 14.94 -7.99 -9.46
CA ILE A 100 15.19 -6.83 -8.61
C ILE A 100 15.78 -7.24 -7.26
N HIS A 101 16.57 -6.33 -6.70
CA HIS A 101 17.06 -6.44 -5.34
C HIS A 101 16.51 -5.30 -4.48
N VAL A 102 16.06 -5.61 -3.27
CA VAL A 102 15.43 -4.62 -2.38
C VAL A 102 16.30 -3.39 -2.13
N THR A 103 17.62 -3.57 -2.06
CA THR A 103 18.57 -2.48 -1.82
C THR A 103 18.68 -1.51 -3.00
N GLU A 104 18.29 -1.93 -4.19
CA GLU A 104 18.31 -1.12 -5.41
C GLU A 104 16.96 -0.45 -5.64
N TYR A 105 15.88 -1.08 -5.15
CA TYR A 105 14.53 -0.69 -5.49
C TYR A 105 13.91 0.29 -4.49
N ASP A 106 14.16 0.13 -3.20
CA ASP A 106 13.62 1.02 -2.15
C ASP A 106 14.73 1.82 -1.44
N VAL A 107 15.52 2.53 -2.23
CA VAL A 107 16.49 3.49 -1.68
C VAL A 107 15.97 4.90 -1.93
N PRO A 108 15.94 5.80 -0.92
CA PRO A 108 15.54 7.18 -1.11
C PRO A 108 16.39 7.85 -2.19
N THR A 109 15.82 8.05 -3.37
CA THR A 109 16.53 8.50 -4.59
C THR A 109 17.10 9.92 -4.50
N LEU A 110 16.57 10.74 -3.61
CA LEU A 110 16.98 12.14 -3.41
C LEU A 110 18.22 12.34 -2.53
N SER A 111 18.87 11.25 -2.12
CA SER A 111 20.02 11.33 -1.22
C SER A 111 21.33 11.05 -1.94
N LYS A 112 22.28 11.96 -1.79
CA LYS A 112 23.66 11.81 -2.35
C LYS A 112 24.46 10.63 -1.81
N ASN A 113 23.91 9.86 -0.85
CA ASN A 113 24.61 8.77 -0.15
C ASN A 113 24.05 7.38 -0.46
N HIS A 114 23.63 7.10 -1.68
CA HIS A 114 23.11 5.81 -2.12
C HIS A 114 23.99 4.62 -1.71
N ALA A 115 25.27 4.69 -2.00
CA ALA A 115 26.21 3.61 -1.71
C ALA A 115 26.34 3.27 -0.22
N LEU A 116 26.17 4.26 0.66
CA LEU A 116 26.20 4.02 2.12
C LEU A 116 24.92 3.37 2.62
N LYS A 117 23.78 3.71 2.03
CA LYS A 117 22.48 3.15 2.39
C LYS A 117 22.36 1.71 1.93
N THR A 118 22.74 1.44 0.69
CA THR A 118 22.78 0.08 0.14
C THR A 118 23.68 -0.84 0.98
N ARG A 119 24.82 -0.34 1.46
CA ARG A 119 25.73 -1.12 2.33
C ARG A 119 25.18 -1.42 3.73
N ARG A 120 24.14 -0.71 4.16
CA ARG A 120 23.50 -0.96 5.48
C ARG A 120 22.39 -1.99 5.43
N MET A 121 21.92 -2.33 4.25
CA MET A 121 20.90 -3.33 4.05
C MET A 121 21.58 -4.64 3.64
N HIS A 122 22.01 -5.42 4.62
CA HIS A 122 22.58 -6.73 4.41
C HIS A 122 21.50 -7.78 4.63
N ASP A 123 21.47 -8.79 3.76
CA ASP A 123 20.57 -9.95 3.86
C ASP A 123 19.10 -9.58 4.14
N PRO A 124 18.40 -9.02 3.13
CA PRO A 124 17.00 -8.64 3.28
C PRO A 124 16.15 -9.89 3.57
N ASP A 125 15.44 -9.84 4.67
CA ASP A 125 14.41 -10.81 5.05
C ASP A 125 13.02 -10.39 4.51
N ASP A 126 12.02 -11.24 4.73
CA ASP A 126 10.65 -11.00 4.28
C ASP A 126 10.07 -9.70 4.83
N GLU A 127 10.43 -9.31 6.06
CA GLU A 127 9.98 -8.07 6.67
C GLU A 127 10.45 -6.83 5.90
N HIS A 128 11.68 -6.83 5.37
CA HIS A 128 12.16 -5.74 4.51
C HIS A 128 11.33 -5.64 3.22
N TRP A 129 10.97 -6.79 2.64
CA TRP A 129 10.14 -6.81 1.45
C TRP A 129 8.73 -6.30 1.70
N VAL A 130 8.12 -6.64 2.84
CA VAL A 130 6.79 -6.13 3.23
C VAL A 130 6.81 -4.60 3.26
N TYR A 131 7.75 -3.98 3.99
CA TYR A 131 7.80 -2.52 4.09
C TYR A 131 8.16 -1.85 2.75
N MET A 132 9.07 -2.46 1.99
CA MET A 132 9.41 -1.99 0.66
C MET A 132 8.18 -2.00 -0.25
N LEU A 133 7.45 -3.12 -0.32
CA LEU A 133 6.25 -3.22 -1.16
C LEU A 133 5.21 -2.17 -0.79
N VAL A 134 4.88 -2.05 0.50
CA VAL A 134 3.92 -1.03 0.94
C VAL A 134 4.37 0.37 0.53
N ASN A 135 5.65 0.71 0.72
CA ASN A 135 6.17 2.02 0.36
C ASN A 135 6.12 2.26 -1.15
N VAL A 136 6.67 1.35 -1.97
CA VAL A 136 6.78 1.58 -3.42
C VAL A 136 5.44 1.48 -4.13
N GLN A 137 4.50 0.71 -3.60
CA GLN A 137 3.17 0.57 -4.19
C GLN A 137 2.26 1.75 -3.87
N THR A 138 2.36 2.31 -2.66
CA THR A 138 1.39 3.32 -2.20
C THR A 138 1.92 4.74 -2.22
N THR A 139 3.21 4.97 -1.96
CA THR A 139 3.73 6.30 -1.64
C THR A 139 5.00 6.72 -2.34
N ALA A 140 5.84 5.76 -2.76
CA ALA A 140 7.12 6.10 -3.34
C ALA A 140 6.96 6.94 -4.61
N HIS A 141 7.90 7.86 -4.74
CA HIS A 141 7.93 8.81 -5.83
C HIS A 141 7.86 8.12 -7.19
N TYR A 142 6.96 8.62 -7.98
CA TYR A 142 6.85 8.34 -9.38
C TYR A 142 7.97 9.07 -10.13
N GLY A 143 8.97 8.34 -10.55
CA GLY A 143 10.15 8.90 -11.21
C GLY A 143 10.05 8.81 -12.73
N GLY A 144 10.01 9.94 -13.37
CA GLY A 144 10.34 10.06 -14.77
C GLY A 144 9.14 10.28 -15.70
N GLY A 145 9.32 11.23 -16.61
CA GLY A 145 8.47 11.40 -17.79
C GLY A 145 8.93 10.45 -18.90
N GLY A 146 8.01 9.94 -19.71
CA GLY A 146 8.27 9.12 -20.88
C GLY A 146 7.90 7.65 -20.70
N LYS A 147 8.42 6.79 -21.57
CA LYS A 147 8.04 5.37 -21.67
C LYS A 147 8.37 4.51 -20.44
N SER A 148 9.11 5.04 -19.48
CA SER A 148 9.54 4.35 -18.25
C SER A 148 8.82 4.83 -17.00
N ALA A 149 7.76 5.61 -17.16
CA ALA A 149 7.01 6.12 -16.01
C ALA A 149 6.19 5.01 -15.37
N ASP A 150 6.33 4.83 -14.06
CA ASP A 150 5.47 3.94 -13.31
C ASP A 150 4.09 4.58 -13.14
N HIS A 151 3.05 3.92 -13.57
CA HIS A 151 1.66 4.37 -13.48
C HIS A 151 0.94 3.57 -12.41
N ARG A 152 -0.04 4.19 -11.75
CA ARG A 152 -0.85 3.56 -10.72
C ARG A 152 -2.12 2.96 -11.28
N ILE A 153 -2.60 1.89 -10.67
CA ILE A 153 -3.92 1.34 -10.97
C ILE A 153 -5.00 2.41 -10.75
N SER A 154 -4.86 3.18 -9.68
CA SER A 154 -5.85 4.18 -9.26
C SER A 154 -5.94 5.43 -10.14
N ARG A 155 -5.14 5.61 -11.17
CA ARG A 155 -5.02 6.88 -11.93
C ARG A 155 -4.64 8.12 -11.11
N MET A 156 -4.30 7.97 -9.83
CA MET A 156 -3.88 9.09 -8.97
C MET A 156 -2.46 9.54 -9.32
N ASN A 157 -2.20 9.71 -10.60
CA ASN A 157 -0.87 9.92 -11.15
C ASN A 157 -0.66 11.33 -11.70
N GLY A 158 -1.36 12.31 -11.24
CA GLY A 158 -1.25 13.69 -11.73
C GLY A 158 0.14 14.27 -11.63
N GLY A 159 1.06 13.75 -12.43
CA GLY A 159 2.44 14.21 -12.45
C GLY A 159 3.24 13.72 -11.23
N THR A 160 4.12 14.46 -10.74
CA THR A 160 5.17 14.19 -9.75
C THR A 160 4.74 13.71 -8.36
N ALA A 161 3.56 13.14 -8.18
CA ALA A 161 3.02 13.05 -6.86
C ALA A 161 3.39 11.77 -6.13
N SER A 162 4.34 11.89 -5.24
CA SER A 162 4.28 11.12 -3.99
C SER A 162 3.00 11.50 -3.26
N ARG A 163 2.35 10.54 -2.61
CA ARG A 163 1.25 10.85 -1.70
C ARG A 163 1.73 11.90 -0.68
N PRO A 164 1.05 13.03 -0.50
CA PRO A 164 1.42 13.99 0.53
C PRO A 164 1.16 13.37 1.90
N PHE A 165 2.07 13.60 2.81
CA PHE A 165 1.93 13.15 4.19
C PHE A 165 1.52 14.34 5.04
N PHE A 166 0.23 14.50 5.19
CA PHE A 166 -0.33 15.43 6.14
C PHE A 166 -1.06 14.64 7.20
N GLY A 167 -0.56 14.69 8.39
CA GLY A 167 -1.19 14.03 9.52
C GLY A 167 -0.70 14.63 10.82
N LEU A 168 -1.60 14.76 11.76
CA LEU A 168 -1.23 15.06 13.14
C LEU A 168 -0.83 13.74 13.78
N THR A 169 0.40 13.66 14.25
CA THR A 169 0.84 12.56 15.09
C THR A 169 0.40 12.88 16.52
N PRO A 170 -0.65 12.27 17.05
CA PRO A 170 -1.19 12.61 18.37
C PRO A 170 -0.19 12.27 19.49
N SER A 171 0.58 11.23 19.27
CA SER A 171 1.65 10.80 20.19
C SER A 171 2.76 10.09 19.41
N LEU A 172 3.84 9.70 20.13
CA LEU A 172 4.88 8.84 19.57
C LEU A 172 4.53 7.35 19.60
N ARG A 173 3.38 7.01 20.18
CA ARG A 173 2.90 5.64 20.31
C ARG A 173 2.13 5.22 19.06
N TRP A 174 2.50 4.08 18.51
CA TRP A 174 1.92 3.58 17.27
C TRP A 174 0.43 3.26 17.40
N GLY A 175 0.02 2.66 18.53
CA GLY A 175 -1.37 2.32 18.81
C GLY A 175 -2.27 3.56 18.76
N GLU A 176 -1.95 4.57 19.58
CA GLU A 176 -2.72 5.81 19.61
C GLU A 176 -2.81 6.49 18.23
N TRP A 177 -1.75 6.43 17.44
CA TRP A 177 -1.71 7.05 16.11
C TRP A 177 -2.55 6.29 15.10
N VAL A 178 -2.37 4.96 14.99
CA VAL A 178 -3.06 4.13 13.99
C VAL A 178 -4.55 4.01 14.32
N VAL A 179 -4.90 3.70 15.57
CA VAL A 179 -6.30 3.52 15.99
C VAL A 179 -7.10 4.83 15.84
N ARG A 180 -6.49 5.97 16.17
CA ARG A 180 -7.12 7.26 15.88
C ARG A 180 -7.45 7.40 14.40
N ASP A 181 -6.49 7.12 13.51
CA ASP A 181 -6.68 7.34 12.08
C ASP A 181 -7.63 6.32 11.45
N ILE A 182 -7.67 5.07 11.96
CA ILE A 182 -8.73 4.11 11.61
C ILE A 182 -10.10 4.73 11.89
N ASN A 183 -10.31 5.27 13.10
CA ASN A 183 -11.60 5.86 13.48
C ASN A 183 -11.95 7.12 12.67
N VAL A 184 -10.96 7.95 12.35
CA VAL A 184 -11.17 9.13 11.49
C VAL A 184 -11.59 8.70 10.08
N LEU A 185 -10.91 7.75 9.46
CA LEU A 185 -11.26 7.25 8.14
C LEU A 185 -12.66 6.64 8.10
N ARG A 186 -13.01 5.81 9.09
CA ARG A 186 -14.34 5.23 9.23
C ARG A 186 -15.45 6.29 9.38
N THR A 187 -15.17 7.34 10.14
CA THR A 187 -16.14 8.43 10.38
C THR A 187 -16.40 9.24 9.11
N HIS A 188 -15.40 9.41 8.27
CA HIS A 188 -15.49 10.30 7.10
C HIS A 188 -15.58 9.57 5.76
N VAL A 189 -15.73 8.25 5.74
CA VAL A 189 -15.78 7.47 4.51
C VAL A 189 -16.93 7.88 3.58
N ASP A 190 -18.10 8.21 4.15
CA ASP A 190 -19.27 8.70 3.41
C ASP A 190 -18.98 10.01 2.68
N GLU A 191 -18.30 10.94 3.34
CA GLU A 191 -17.92 12.23 2.76
C GLU A 191 -16.93 12.06 1.59
N ILE A 192 -16.01 11.10 1.70
CA ILE A 192 -15.04 10.78 0.65
C ILE A 192 -15.78 10.15 -0.54
N GLU A 193 -16.68 9.20 -0.30
CA GLU A 193 -17.48 8.54 -1.34
C GLU A 193 -18.31 9.56 -2.12
N ASP A 194 -19.07 10.38 -1.43
CA ASP A 194 -19.96 11.37 -2.05
C ASP A 194 -19.19 12.41 -2.86
N ARG A 195 -18.03 12.85 -2.35
CA ARG A 195 -17.24 13.90 -3.00
C ARG A 195 -16.62 13.48 -4.31
N TYR A 196 -16.20 12.21 -4.44
CA TYR A 196 -15.39 11.74 -5.55
C TYR A 196 -16.06 10.66 -6.40
N SER A 197 -17.31 10.33 -6.12
CA SER A 197 -18.06 9.28 -6.84
C SER A 197 -17.44 7.89 -6.72
N PHE A 198 -16.77 7.61 -5.63
CA PHE A 198 -16.28 6.28 -5.30
C PHE A 198 -17.41 5.27 -5.09
N ARG A 199 -17.08 4.00 -4.99
CA ARG A 199 -18.04 2.90 -4.76
C ARG A 199 -17.52 1.93 -3.71
N ARG A 200 -18.34 1.59 -2.72
CA ARG A 200 -17.97 0.61 -1.68
C ARG A 200 -18.06 -0.84 -2.13
N ASN A 201 -18.81 -1.12 -3.17
CA ASN A 201 -19.01 -2.48 -3.68
C ASN A 201 -17.93 -2.94 -4.67
N VAL A 202 -16.76 -2.34 -4.65
CA VAL A 202 -15.60 -2.68 -5.47
C VAL A 202 -14.43 -3.11 -4.58
N PRO A 203 -13.46 -3.90 -5.11
CA PRO A 203 -12.32 -4.33 -4.30
C PRO A 203 -11.52 -3.16 -3.73
N PRO A 204 -11.34 -3.09 -2.40
CA PRO A 204 -10.55 -2.02 -1.78
C PRO A 204 -9.05 -2.27 -1.85
N LEU A 205 -8.62 -3.53 -2.02
CA LEU A 205 -7.23 -3.93 -2.08
C LEU A 205 -6.81 -4.07 -3.55
N LEU A 206 -6.17 -3.05 -4.12
CA LEU A 206 -5.91 -3.03 -5.57
C LEU A 206 -4.90 -4.08 -6.02
N TRP A 207 -4.16 -4.70 -5.13
CA TRP A 207 -3.33 -5.85 -5.47
C TRP A 207 -4.12 -7.16 -5.71
N THR A 208 -5.43 -7.16 -5.49
CA THR A 208 -6.32 -8.27 -5.86
C THR A 208 -6.92 -8.13 -7.25
N VAL A 209 -6.75 -6.96 -7.86
CA VAL A 209 -7.30 -6.64 -9.18
C VAL A 209 -6.28 -6.98 -10.27
N PRO A 210 -6.63 -7.82 -11.26
CA PRO A 210 -5.75 -8.09 -12.39
C PRO A 210 -5.32 -6.80 -13.10
N TRP A 211 -4.03 -6.64 -13.36
CA TRP A 211 -3.50 -5.43 -13.96
C TRP A 211 -2.47 -5.69 -15.06
N ASN A 212 -2.75 -5.18 -16.23
CA ASN A 212 -1.86 -5.27 -17.40
C ASN A 212 -0.73 -4.21 -17.41
N GLY A 213 -0.68 -3.32 -16.42
CA GLY A 213 0.31 -2.24 -16.36
C GLY A 213 0.03 -1.06 -17.29
N ARG A 214 -1.11 -1.03 -17.96
CA ARG A 214 -1.49 0.02 -18.94
C ARG A 214 -2.76 0.75 -18.56
N ASP A 215 -3.78 -0.02 -18.16
CA ASP A 215 -5.08 0.54 -17.85
C ASP A 215 -5.13 1.02 -16.40
N SER A 216 -5.89 2.08 -16.17
CA SER A 216 -6.14 2.61 -14.82
C SER A 216 -7.64 2.58 -14.55
N LEU A 217 -7.99 2.37 -13.29
CA LEU A 217 -9.39 2.37 -12.84
C LEU A 217 -9.94 3.80 -12.77
N ASP A 218 -11.21 3.96 -13.12
CA ASP A 218 -11.95 5.20 -12.87
C ASP A 218 -12.30 5.36 -11.39
N LEU A 219 -12.59 6.60 -10.94
CA LEU A 219 -13.00 6.85 -9.55
C LEU A 219 -14.22 6.00 -9.14
N ALA A 220 -15.16 5.80 -10.05
CA ALA A 220 -16.32 4.92 -9.82
C ALA A 220 -15.98 3.42 -9.71
N GLN A 221 -14.76 3.04 -9.99
CA GLN A 221 -14.22 1.68 -9.85
C GLN A 221 -13.29 1.54 -8.64
N LEU A 222 -13.15 2.60 -7.84
CA LEU A 222 -12.31 2.63 -6.65
C LEU A 222 -13.17 2.72 -5.39
N HIS A 223 -12.73 1.99 -4.36
CA HIS A 223 -13.28 2.10 -3.01
C HIS A 223 -12.81 3.43 -2.37
N PRO A 224 -13.61 4.10 -1.52
CA PRO A 224 -13.19 5.36 -0.90
C PRO A 224 -11.85 5.29 -0.16
N LEU A 225 -11.59 4.14 0.47
CA LEU A 225 -10.37 3.90 1.26
C LEU A 225 -9.39 2.94 0.56
N TYR A 226 -9.45 2.79 -0.75
CA TYR A 226 -8.63 1.83 -1.49
C TYR A 226 -7.14 1.91 -1.13
N ILE A 227 -6.46 0.76 -1.17
CA ILE A 227 -5.01 0.67 -1.03
C ILE A 227 -4.41 0.43 -2.40
N ASP A 228 -3.60 1.38 -2.85
CA ASP A 228 -3.12 1.49 -4.22
C ASP A 228 -1.98 0.52 -4.57
N CYS A 229 -1.81 0.29 -5.87
CA CYS A 229 -0.66 -0.37 -6.46
C CYS A 229 -0.12 0.44 -7.64
N ALA A 230 1.17 0.78 -7.57
CA ALA A 230 1.82 1.61 -8.58
C ALA A 230 2.77 0.84 -9.49
N ARG A 231 3.06 -0.42 -9.18
CA ARG A 231 4.10 -1.18 -9.86
C ARG A 231 3.72 -2.63 -10.08
N ARG A 232 4.15 -3.17 -11.22
CA ARG A 232 4.05 -4.60 -11.51
C ARG A 232 5.28 -5.31 -10.93
N ILE A 233 5.18 -5.72 -9.68
CA ILE A 233 6.18 -6.48 -8.94
C ILE A 233 5.64 -7.88 -8.71
N ARG A 234 6.49 -8.90 -8.79
CA ARG A 234 6.12 -10.29 -8.54
C ARG A 234 7.24 -11.02 -7.81
N ASN A 235 6.85 -12.03 -7.02
CA ASN A 235 7.76 -12.96 -6.38
C ASN A 235 7.29 -14.40 -6.64
N ASP A 236 8.01 -15.10 -7.50
CA ASP A 236 7.86 -16.53 -7.80
C ASP A 236 9.02 -17.37 -7.28
N GLY A 237 9.71 -16.88 -6.26
CA GLY A 237 10.99 -17.37 -5.73
C GLY A 237 12.14 -16.41 -6.00
N ILE A 238 11.96 -15.52 -6.98
CA ILE A 238 12.86 -14.40 -7.27
C ILE A 238 12.01 -13.16 -7.39
N TRP A 239 12.44 -12.06 -6.78
CA TRP A 239 11.76 -10.79 -6.91
C TRP A 239 12.01 -10.17 -8.27
N LYS A 240 10.93 -9.79 -8.94
CA LYS A 240 10.93 -9.29 -10.32
C LYS A 240 10.03 -8.09 -10.47
N LYS A 241 10.32 -7.26 -11.45
CA LYS A 241 9.45 -6.16 -11.89
C LYS A 241 9.39 -6.03 -13.39
N THR A 242 8.35 -5.41 -13.90
CA THR A 242 8.30 -4.91 -15.27
C THR A 242 7.80 -3.47 -15.28
N GLY A 243 8.03 -2.79 -16.39
CA GLY A 243 7.55 -1.43 -16.59
C GLY A 243 6.02 -1.36 -16.61
N THR A 244 5.51 -0.17 -16.33
CA THR A 244 4.09 0.16 -16.46
C THR A 244 3.95 1.33 -17.43
N SER A 245 2.92 1.30 -18.27
CA SER A 245 2.54 2.46 -19.07
C SER A 245 1.02 2.51 -19.13
N SER A 246 0.40 3.50 -18.49
CA SER A 246 -1.03 3.71 -18.65
C SER A 246 -1.29 4.78 -19.70
N GLU A 247 -2.25 4.55 -20.56
CA GLU A 247 -2.87 5.64 -21.27
C GLU A 247 -3.64 6.49 -20.26
N ARG A 248 -3.51 7.81 -20.40
CA ARG A 248 -4.25 8.73 -19.52
C ARG A 248 -5.73 8.51 -19.74
N VAL A 249 -6.44 8.07 -18.71
CA VAL A 249 -7.87 7.85 -18.81
C VAL A 249 -8.55 9.20 -19.07
N ILE A 250 -9.40 9.25 -20.11
CA ILE A 250 -10.19 10.44 -20.43
C ILE A 250 -11.06 10.79 -19.23
N GLY A 251 -11.01 12.06 -18.79
CA GLY A 251 -11.71 12.51 -17.59
C GLY A 251 -10.97 12.23 -16.29
N ALA A 252 -9.70 11.81 -16.37
CA ALA A 252 -8.85 11.72 -15.18
C ALA A 252 -8.77 13.06 -14.48
N VAL A 253 -9.00 13.07 -13.19
CA VAL A 253 -8.74 14.23 -12.36
C VAL A 253 -7.24 14.29 -12.12
N GLU A 254 -6.62 15.42 -12.44
CA GLU A 254 -5.18 15.61 -12.19
C GLU A 254 -4.91 15.73 -10.69
N GLY A 255 -3.76 15.21 -10.26
CA GLY A 255 -3.32 15.28 -8.88
C GLY A 255 -3.77 14.09 -8.05
N GLN A 256 -3.83 14.29 -6.76
CA GLN A 256 -4.16 13.26 -5.77
C GLN A 256 -5.62 13.37 -5.28
N THR A 257 -6.47 13.85 -6.14
CA THR A 257 -7.90 14.00 -5.87
C THR A 257 -8.50 12.63 -5.55
N GLY A 258 -9.13 12.52 -4.41
CA GLY A 258 -9.72 11.27 -3.93
C GLY A 258 -8.77 10.40 -3.09
N ASP A 259 -7.49 10.71 -2.99
CA ASP A 259 -6.64 10.03 -2.00
C ASP A 259 -7.10 10.46 -0.59
N PRO A 260 -7.43 9.50 0.31
CA PRO A 260 -7.93 9.83 1.66
C PRO A 260 -6.93 10.63 2.50
N TRP A 261 -5.64 10.62 2.13
CA TRP A 261 -4.58 11.39 2.81
C TRP A 261 -4.28 12.74 2.14
N ALA A 262 -4.90 13.05 1.00
CA ALA A 262 -4.68 14.31 0.34
C ALA A 262 -5.50 15.43 1.02
N PRO A 263 -4.87 16.58 1.34
CA PRO A 263 -5.60 17.70 1.90
C PRO A 263 -6.57 18.25 0.88
N VAL A 264 -7.79 18.50 1.30
CA VAL A 264 -8.85 19.06 0.46
C VAL A 264 -9.11 20.49 0.87
N ASN A 265 -9.10 21.40 -0.11
CA ASN A 265 -9.61 22.75 0.11
C ASN A 265 -11.15 22.70 0.11
N THR A 266 -11.74 23.02 1.23
CA THR A 266 -13.21 23.03 1.43
C THR A 266 -13.87 24.38 1.11
N ASN A 267 -13.10 25.37 0.63
CA ASN A 267 -13.62 26.70 0.24
C ASN A 267 -14.13 26.69 -1.20
#